data_9b01c1bd4762f5cda5e7c05abff205cf
#
_entry.id   9b01c1bd4762f5cda5e7c05abff205cf
#
_cell.length_a   1.000
_cell.length_b   1.000
_cell.length_c   1.000
_cell.angle_alpha   90.00
_cell.angle_beta   90.00
_cell.angle_gamma   90.00
#
_symmetry.space_group_name_H-M   'P 1'
#
loop_
_entity.id
_entity.type
_entity.pdbx_description
1 polymer ?
#
loop_
_entity_poly.entity_id
_entity_poly.type
_entity_poly.pdbx_seq_one_letter_code
_entity_poly.pdbx_strand_id
1 'polypeptide(L)'
;MEKAKARQVFHKKRMELTESEKDKMEDLILIWFQSIGIQIPNIIMTFSPIKAKNEYDPNLVMAHCRCKNPAVRFFYPVVKGREMVACAVTDDSSFVSNTWGIQEPEETAEEDPKSIPLIFMPLLAFDEQGGRVGFGKGYYDKFLATCNKKIIKVGFSFFDPIPTIDNLDEHDIPLSYCITPNGVFEF
;
A
#
# COMPACT_ATOMS: atom_id res chain seq x y z
N MET A 1 18.23 -10.81 2.32
CA MET A 1 17.99 -11.01 0.85
C MET A 1 18.03 -9.66 0.16
N GLU A 2 18.76 -9.51 -0.96
CA GLU A 2 18.78 -8.24 -1.72
C GLU A 2 17.43 -7.89 -2.35
N LYS A 3 17.11 -6.57 -2.44
CA LYS A 3 15.87 -6.05 -3.05
C LYS A 3 15.57 -6.60 -4.45
N ALA A 4 16.61 -6.76 -5.30
CA ALA A 4 16.44 -7.28 -6.66
C ALA A 4 15.98 -8.75 -6.65
N LYS A 5 16.57 -9.56 -5.78
CA LYS A 5 16.22 -10.97 -5.60
C LYS A 5 14.83 -11.11 -5.00
N ALA A 6 14.50 -10.31 -3.98
CA ALA A 6 13.17 -10.29 -3.37
C ALA A 6 12.08 -9.94 -4.40
N ARG A 7 12.29 -8.91 -5.24
CA ARG A 7 11.34 -8.58 -6.34
C ARG A 7 11.08 -9.77 -7.24
N GLN A 8 12.13 -10.45 -7.68
CA GLN A 8 12.00 -11.58 -8.59
C GLN A 8 11.25 -12.77 -7.95
N VAL A 9 11.63 -13.13 -6.72
CA VAL A 9 11.06 -14.28 -6.00
C VAL A 9 9.58 -14.02 -5.66
N PHE A 10 9.29 -12.88 -5.04
CA PHE A 10 7.92 -12.59 -4.57
C PHE A 10 6.96 -12.20 -5.69
N HIS A 11 7.46 -11.59 -6.77
CA HIS A 11 6.65 -11.42 -7.98
C HIS A 11 6.24 -12.77 -8.56
N LYS A 12 7.18 -13.71 -8.69
CA LYS A 12 6.88 -15.07 -9.19
C LYS A 12 5.84 -15.76 -8.30
N LYS A 13 6.09 -15.82 -6.98
CA LYS A 13 5.14 -16.41 -6.01
C LYS A 13 3.75 -15.81 -6.13
N ARG A 14 3.66 -14.47 -6.27
CA ARG A 14 2.38 -13.77 -6.38
C ARG A 14 1.64 -14.09 -7.67
N MET A 15 2.36 -14.27 -8.78
CA MET A 15 1.79 -14.69 -10.07
C MET A 15 1.29 -16.15 -10.08
N GLU A 16 1.77 -16.97 -9.16
CA GLU A 16 1.35 -18.37 -9.02
C GLU A 16 0.06 -18.52 -8.19
N LEU A 17 -0.38 -17.46 -7.48
CA LEU A 17 -1.63 -17.47 -6.72
C LEU A 17 -2.84 -17.52 -7.65
N THR A 18 -3.76 -18.42 -7.36
CA THR A 18 -5.08 -18.46 -7.99
C THR A 18 -5.97 -17.35 -7.43
N GLU A 19 -7.01 -16.95 -8.15
CA GLU A 19 -7.99 -15.97 -7.66
C GLU A 19 -8.62 -16.44 -6.33
N SER A 20 -8.99 -17.73 -6.22
CA SER A 20 -9.58 -18.27 -4.98
C SER A 20 -8.63 -18.24 -3.78
N GLU A 21 -7.32 -18.38 -4.00
CA GLU A 21 -6.32 -18.23 -2.93
C GLU A 21 -6.19 -16.77 -2.53
N LYS A 22 -6.15 -15.85 -3.50
CA LYS A 22 -6.14 -14.42 -3.24
C LYS A 22 -7.34 -13.97 -2.43
N ASP A 23 -8.55 -14.32 -2.85
CA ASP A 23 -9.79 -13.96 -2.15
C ASP A 23 -9.73 -14.36 -0.68
N LYS A 24 -9.33 -15.61 -0.41
CA LYS A 24 -9.18 -16.12 0.98
C LYS A 24 -8.12 -15.36 1.77
N MET A 25 -6.99 -15.03 1.14
CA MET A 25 -5.92 -14.27 1.78
C MET A 25 -6.36 -12.82 2.06
N GLU A 26 -7.10 -12.20 1.15
CA GLU A 26 -7.64 -10.85 1.32
C GLU A 26 -8.67 -10.80 2.47
N ASP A 27 -9.53 -11.80 2.59
CA ASP A 27 -10.45 -11.94 3.72
C ASP A 27 -9.71 -12.06 5.07
N LEU A 28 -8.65 -12.89 5.13
CA LEU A 28 -7.84 -13.03 6.34
C LEU A 28 -7.11 -11.73 6.70
N ILE A 29 -6.56 -11.04 5.70
CA ILE A 29 -5.93 -9.73 5.87
C ILE A 29 -6.94 -8.70 6.43
N LEU A 30 -8.18 -8.70 5.94
CA LEU A 30 -9.24 -7.85 6.49
C LEU A 30 -9.52 -8.17 7.96
N ILE A 31 -9.61 -9.44 8.34
CA ILE A 31 -9.83 -9.85 9.73
C ILE A 31 -8.69 -9.32 10.62
N TRP A 32 -7.45 -9.48 10.20
CA TRP A 32 -6.30 -8.98 10.94
C TRP A 32 -6.25 -7.45 10.99
N PHE A 33 -6.59 -6.75 9.90
CA PHE A 33 -6.69 -5.29 9.91
C PHE A 33 -7.70 -4.80 10.95
N GLN A 34 -8.84 -5.47 11.09
CA GLN A 34 -9.85 -5.13 12.10
C GLN A 34 -9.34 -5.29 13.53
N SER A 35 -8.41 -6.21 13.77
CA SER A 35 -7.87 -6.50 15.10
C SER A 35 -6.86 -5.47 15.61
N ILE A 36 -6.24 -4.69 14.75
CA ILE A 36 -5.19 -3.71 15.12
C ILE A 36 -5.76 -2.56 15.97
N GLY A 37 -7.05 -2.25 15.82
CA GLY A 37 -7.70 -1.17 16.56
C GLY A 37 -7.25 0.24 16.13
N ILE A 38 -6.72 0.40 14.92
CA ILE A 38 -6.39 1.72 14.36
C ILE A 38 -7.66 2.56 14.27
N GLN A 39 -7.62 3.75 14.87
CA GLN A 39 -8.67 4.73 14.69
C GLN A 39 -8.69 5.20 13.22
N ILE A 40 -9.80 4.99 12.54
CA ILE A 40 -9.94 5.34 11.13
C ILE A 40 -10.06 6.87 10.97
N PRO A 41 -9.07 7.54 10.35
CA PRO A 41 -9.08 8.99 10.19
C PRO A 41 -9.98 9.42 9.02
N ASN A 42 -10.19 10.73 8.86
CA ASN A 42 -10.96 11.28 7.75
C ASN A 42 -10.21 11.28 6.41
N ILE A 43 -8.90 11.09 6.43
CA ILE A 43 -8.04 11.10 5.24
C ILE A 43 -7.18 9.84 5.25
N ILE A 44 -7.29 9.05 4.20
CA ILE A 44 -6.46 7.85 3.98
C ILE A 44 -5.94 7.90 2.54
N MET A 45 -4.63 7.80 2.37
CA MET A 45 -4.07 7.53 1.06
C MET A 45 -4.07 6.02 0.82
N THR A 46 -4.57 5.59 -0.32
CA THR A 46 -4.62 4.19 -0.74
C THR A 46 -3.85 4.00 -2.06
N PHE A 47 -4.06 2.89 -2.75
CA PHE A 47 -3.47 2.64 -4.07
C PHE A 47 -4.42 1.85 -4.95
N SER A 48 -4.23 1.96 -6.27
CA SER A 48 -4.90 1.10 -7.25
C SER A 48 -4.05 -0.15 -7.48
N PRO A 49 -4.60 -1.36 -7.30
CA PRO A 49 -3.83 -2.58 -7.51
C PRO A 49 -3.50 -2.80 -8.98
N ILE A 50 -2.29 -3.24 -9.27
CA ILE A 50 -1.90 -3.69 -10.61
C ILE A 50 -2.42 -5.11 -10.82
N LYS A 51 -3.64 -5.24 -11.36
CA LYS A 51 -4.33 -6.54 -11.55
C LYS A 51 -3.48 -7.54 -12.34
N ALA A 52 -2.81 -7.08 -13.41
CA ALA A 52 -1.91 -7.91 -14.22
C ALA A 52 -0.70 -8.47 -13.45
N LYS A 53 -0.46 -8.01 -12.22
CA LYS A 53 0.60 -8.50 -11.33
C LYS A 53 0.08 -9.17 -10.08
N ASN A 54 -1.19 -9.56 -10.03
CA ASN A 54 -1.85 -10.15 -8.87
C ASN A 54 -1.61 -9.35 -7.57
N GLU A 55 -1.65 -8.02 -7.64
CA GLU A 55 -1.44 -7.15 -6.49
C GLU A 55 -2.63 -7.26 -5.52
N TYR A 56 -2.36 -7.11 -4.21
CA TYR A 56 -3.39 -7.05 -3.18
C TYR A 56 -4.37 -5.92 -3.50
N ASP A 57 -5.67 -6.20 -3.40
CA ASP A 57 -6.72 -5.20 -3.61
C ASP A 57 -7.19 -4.62 -2.25
N PRO A 58 -6.97 -3.33 -1.97
CA PRO A 58 -7.36 -2.73 -0.69
C PRO A 58 -8.86 -2.49 -0.53
N ASN A 59 -9.71 -2.82 -1.50
CA ASN A 59 -11.13 -2.48 -1.51
C ASN A 59 -11.90 -3.02 -0.29
N LEU A 60 -11.61 -4.24 0.18
CA LEU A 60 -12.26 -4.78 1.38
C LEU A 60 -11.93 -3.97 2.63
N VAL A 61 -10.66 -3.61 2.81
CA VAL A 61 -10.21 -2.76 3.92
C VAL A 61 -10.79 -1.35 3.81
N MET A 62 -10.84 -0.80 2.60
CA MET A 62 -11.45 0.53 2.36
C MET A 62 -12.95 0.53 2.69
N ALA A 63 -13.68 -0.53 2.30
CA ALA A 63 -15.09 -0.69 2.65
C ALA A 63 -15.29 -0.75 4.17
N HIS A 64 -14.43 -1.51 4.88
CA HIS A 64 -14.43 -1.52 6.34
C HIS A 64 -14.17 -0.13 6.93
N CYS A 65 -13.19 0.62 6.41
CA CYS A 65 -12.92 1.99 6.85
C CYS A 65 -14.14 2.91 6.70
N ARG A 66 -14.86 2.82 5.56
CA ARG A 66 -16.12 3.57 5.34
C ARG A 66 -17.21 3.20 6.35
N CYS A 67 -17.34 1.91 6.68
CA CYS A 67 -18.29 1.47 7.70
C CYS A 67 -17.95 2.02 9.11
N LYS A 68 -16.66 2.12 9.44
CA LYS A 68 -16.21 2.65 10.75
C LYS A 68 -16.23 4.17 10.82
N ASN A 69 -15.91 4.84 9.73
CA ASN A 69 -15.93 6.31 9.61
C ASN A 69 -16.55 6.70 8.27
N PRO A 70 -17.86 7.03 8.23
CA PRO A 70 -18.52 7.46 7.00
C PRO A 70 -17.97 8.76 6.39
N ALA A 71 -17.23 9.56 7.15
CA ALA A 71 -16.60 10.79 6.68
C ALA A 71 -15.20 10.55 6.05
N VAL A 72 -14.73 9.29 5.98
CA VAL A 72 -13.43 8.98 5.40
C VAL A 72 -13.40 9.30 3.91
N ARG A 73 -12.35 10.00 3.50
CA ARG A 73 -12.01 10.28 2.09
C ARG A 73 -10.75 9.53 1.72
N PHE A 74 -10.79 8.89 0.54
CA PHE A 74 -9.63 8.19 0.01
C PHE A 74 -8.93 9.04 -1.03
N PHE A 75 -7.60 8.97 -0.99
CA PHE A 75 -6.71 9.64 -1.92
C PHE A 75 -5.86 8.58 -2.62
N TYR A 76 -5.64 8.78 -3.90
CA TYR A 76 -4.86 7.87 -4.73
C TYR A 76 -3.58 8.54 -5.23
N PRO A 77 -2.50 7.77 -5.41
CA PRO A 77 -1.28 8.30 -5.98
C PRO A 77 -1.46 8.63 -7.46
N VAL A 78 -0.97 9.78 -7.85
CA VAL A 78 -0.82 10.19 -9.25
C VAL A 78 0.64 10.56 -9.49
N VAL A 79 1.26 9.98 -10.53
CA VAL A 79 2.65 10.26 -10.85
C VAL A 79 2.72 11.48 -11.77
N LYS A 80 3.40 12.54 -11.32
CA LYS A 80 3.69 13.76 -12.07
C LYS A 80 5.20 13.87 -12.33
N GLY A 81 5.64 13.38 -13.47
CA GLY A 81 7.05 13.36 -13.82
C GLY A 81 7.89 12.47 -12.88
N ARG A 82 8.68 13.08 -11.99
CA ARG A 82 9.52 12.38 -11.01
C ARG A 82 8.94 12.36 -9.59
N GLU A 83 7.79 12.96 -9.42
CA GLU A 83 7.10 13.11 -8.14
C GLU A 83 5.80 12.31 -8.12
N MET A 84 5.27 12.09 -6.94
CA MET A 84 3.98 11.48 -6.70
C MET A 84 3.17 12.40 -5.80
N VAL A 85 1.91 12.64 -6.15
CA VAL A 85 0.98 13.44 -5.38
C VAL A 85 -0.21 12.57 -4.94
N ALA A 86 -0.89 12.96 -3.87
CA ALA A 86 -2.10 12.32 -3.40
C ALA A 86 -3.31 13.09 -3.93
N CYS A 87 -4.17 12.43 -4.67
CA CYS A 87 -5.34 13.04 -5.30
C CYS A 87 -6.63 12.49 -4.73
N ALA A 88 -7.58 13.39 -4.40
CA ALA A 88 -8.89 13.02 -3.88
C ALA A 88 -9.70 12.24 -4.94
N VAL A 89 -10.46 11.26 -4.49
CA VAL A 89 -11.37 10.48 -5.32
C VAL A 89 -12.77 10.51 -4.71
N THR A 90 -13.76 10.77 -5.55
CA THR A 90 -15.20 10.69 -5.25
C THR A 90 -15.83 9.59 -6.09
N ASP A 91 -17.10 9.31 -5.85
CA ASP A 91 -17.85 8.30 -6.63
C ASP A 91 -17.98 8.69 -8.13
N ASP A 92 -17.87 9.98 -8.46
CA ASP A 92 -17.91 10.50 -9.84
C ASP A 92 -16.54 10.58 -10.51
N SER A 93 -15.46 10.21 -9.83
CA SER A 93 -14.11 10.32 -10.38
C SER A 93 -13.87 9.29 -11.48
N SER A 94 -13.39 9.75 -12.63
CA SER A 94 -12.88 8.89 -13.70
C SER A 94 -11.44 8.48 -13.45
N PHE A 95 -11.08 7.28 -13.95
CA PHE A 95 -9.74 6.73 -13.85
C PHE A 95 -9.17 6.43 -15.24
N VAL A 96 -7.90 6.73 -15.42
CA VAL A 96 -7.14 6.39 -16.62
C VAL A 96 -5.98 5.48 -16.28
N SER A 97 -5.68 4.54 -17.19
CA SER A 97 -4.49 3.70 -17.04
C SER A 97 -3.25 4.46 -17.45
N ASN A 98 -2.27 4.55 -16.54
CA ASN A 98 -0.95 5.07 -16.88
C ASN A 98 -0.11 4.03 -17.67
N THR A 99 1.11 4.39 -18.06
CA THR A 99 2.03 3.54 -18.85
C THR A 99 2.44 2.23 -18.15
N TRP A 100 2.21 2.10 -16.85
CA TRP A 100 2.49 0.88 -16.06
C TRP A 100 1.24 0.05 -15.80
N GLY A 101 0.06 0.45 -16.35
CA GLY A 101 -1.22 -0.22 -16.13
C GLY A 101 -1.85 0.08 -14.76
N ILE A 102 -1.39 1.13 -14.09
CA ILE A 102 -1.98 1.60 -12.82
C ILE A 102 -3.14 2.52 -13.15
N GLN A 103 -4.27 2.32 -12.49
CA GLN A 103 -5.43 3.21 -12.59
C GLN A 103 -5.16 4.45 -11.73
N GLU A 104 -5.07 5.62 -12.35
CA GLU A 104 -4.90 6.91 -11.70
C GLU A 104 -6.15 7.78 -11.92
N PRO A 105 -6.61 8.55 -10.93
CA PRO A 105 -7.71 9.50 -11.13
C PRO A 105 -7.30 10.58 -12.14
N GLU A 106 -8.21 10.91 -13.06
CA GLU A 106 -7.91 11.75 -14.21
C GLU A 106 -7.75 13.23 -13.86
N GLU A 107 -8.66 13.78 -13.07
CA GLU A 107 -8.60 15.16 -12.61
C GLU A 107 -9.06 15.26 -11.16
N THR A 108 -8.16 15.67 -10.27
CA THR A 108 -8.49 15.77 -8.86
C THR A 108 -7.66 16.83 -8.14
N ALA A 109 -8.21 17.37 -7.05
CA ALA A 109 -7.49 18.24 -6.14
C ALA A 109 -6.39 17.44 -5.41
N GLU A 110 -5.19 17.99 -5.39
CA GLU A 110 -4.07 17.45 -4.61
C GLU A 110 -4.29 17.73 -3.12
N GLU A 111 -3.91 16.76 -2.28
CA GLU A 111 -3.90 16.93 -0.83
C GLU A 111 -2.47 17.25 -0.36
N ASP A 112 -2.36 18.06 0.68
CA ASP A 112 -1.07 18.27 1.35
C ASP A 112 -0.60 16.95 1.98
N PRO A 113 0.59 16.43 1.60
CA PRO A 113 1.11 15.21 2.19
C PRO A 113 1.17 15.22 3.72
N LYS A 114 1.35 16.40 4.33
CA LYS A 114 1.40 16.56 5.80
C LYS A 114 0.05 16.38 6.48
N SER A 115 -1.06 16.49 5.75
CA SER A 115 -2.41 16.30 6.27
C SER A 115 -2.82 14.82 6.31
N ILE A 116 -2.05 13.92 5.68
CA ILE A 116 -2.39 12.50 5.55
C ILE A 116 -1.87 11.72 6.77
N PRO A 117 -2.78 11.24 7.66
CA PRO A 117 -2.36 10.53 8.87
C PRO A 117 -2.14 9.03 8.67
N LEU A 118 -2.73 8.44 7.61
CA LEU A 118 -2.69 7.01 7.32
C LEU A 118 -2.51 6.77 5.83
N ILE A 119 -1.56 5.88 5.49
CA ILE A 119 -1.32 5.45 4.12
C ILE A 119 -1.28 3.94 4.01
N PHE A 120 -1.98 3.41 3.02
CA PHE A 120 -1.88 2.02 2.57
C PHE A 120 -0.78 1.90 1.53
N MET A 121 0.11 0.94 1.70
CA MET A 121 1.34 0.81 0.93
C MET A 121 1.34 -0.46 0.10
N PRO A 122 1.47 -0.37 -1.23
CA PRO A 122 1.71 -1.54 -2.06
C PRO A 122 3.14 -2.04 -1.87
N LEU A 123 3.32 -3.35 -1.82
CA LEU A 123 4.64 -3.97 -1.71
C LEU A 123 4.67 -5.38 -2.33
N LEU A 124 5.87 -5.91 -2.53
CA LEU A 124 6.12 -7.29 -2.97
C LEU A 124 6.59 -8.17 -1.81
N ALA A 125 7.42 -7.62 -0.94
CA ALA A 125 7.97 -8.28 0.22
C ALA A 125 8.33 -7.25 1.30
N PHE A 126 8.47 -7.72 2.52
CA PHE A 126 8.95 -6.92 3.66
C PHE A 126 9.81 -7.80 4.56
N ASP A 127 10.57 -7.18 5.47
CA ASP A 127 11.39 -7.88 6.44
C ASP A 127 10.92 -7.67 7.89
N GLU A 128 11.56 -8.37 8.82
CA GLU A 128 11.21 -8.35 10.25
C GLU A 128 11.47 -6.99 10.93
N GLN A 129 12.10 -6.02 10.25
CA GLN A 129 12.35 -4.67 10.72
C GLN A 129 11.43 -3.63 10.06
N GLY A 130 10.47 -4.06 9.23
CA GLY A 130 9.55 -3.18 8.51
C GLY A 130 10.11 -2.59 7.22
N GLY A 131 11.31 -2.98 6.83
CA GLY A 131 11.86 -2.67 5.52
C GLY A 131 10.98 -3.29 4.42
N ARG A 132 10.79 -2.58 3.30
CA ARG A 132 9.91 -3.07 2.24
C ARG A 132 10.56 -3.06 0.86
N VAL A 133 10.07 -3.96 0.02
CA VAL A 133 10.44 -4.05 -1.39
C VAL A 133 9.20 -3.78 -2.25
N GLY A 134 9.21 -2.66 -2.97
CA GLY A 134 8.25 -2.35 -4.02
C GLY A 134 8.85 -2.56 -5.42
N PHE A 135 8.27 -1.94 -6.44
CA PHE A 135 8.73 -2.04 -7.83
C PHE A 135 10.03 -1.28 -8.15
N GLY A 136 10.61 -0.57 -7.18
CA GLY A 136 11.97 0.02 -7.28
C GLY A 136 12.04 1.39 -7.96
N LYS A 137 10.93 2.14 -8.03
CA LYS A 137 10.91 3.51 -8.58
C LYS A 137 11.13 4.59 -7.51
N GLY A 138 11.01 4.25 -6.22
CA GLY A 138 11.24 5.17 -5.10
C GLY A 138 10.17 6.27 -4.93
N TYR A 139 9.03 6.20 -5.63
CA TYR A 139 7.97 7.21 -5.52
C TYR A 139 7.41 7.33 -4.11
N TYR A 140 7.13 6.18 -3.46
CA TYR A 140 6.58 6.20 -2.11
C TYR A 140 7.57 6.74 -1.08
N ASP A 141 8.85 6.43 -1.18
CA ASP A 141 9.86 6.93 -0.25
C ASP A 141 10.03 8.45 -0.36
N LYS A 142 10.07 8.97 -1.59
CA LYS A 142 10.07 10.41 -1.85
C LYS A 142 8.83 11.11 -1.31
N PHE A 143 7.64 10.54 -1.53
CA PHE A 143 6.39 11.08 -1.03
C PHE A 143 6.36 11.07 0.50
N LEU A 144 6.70 9.96 1.13
CA LEU A 144 6.74 9.83 2.59
C LEU A 144 7.73 10.81 3.25
N ALA A 145 8.82 11.16 2.56
CA ALA A 145 9.76 12.17 3.04
C ALA A 145 9.12 13.57 3.17
N THR A 146 8.03 13.86 2.45
CA THR A 146 7.27 15.11 2.53
C THR A 146 6.12 15.06 3.53
N CYS A 147 5.74 13.87 3.98
CA CYS A 147 4.64 13.66 4.93
C CYS A 147 5.01 14.04 6.37
N ASN A 148 3.99 14.06 7.23
CA ASN A 148 4.21 14.14 8.67
C ASN A 148 4.96 12.89 9.17
N LYS A 149 5.96 13.05 10.03
CA LYS A 149 6.73 11.91 10.59
C LYS A 149 5.89 10.91 11.38
N LYS A 150 4.71 11.32 11.83
CA LYS A 150 3.75 10.46 12.57
C LYS A 150 2.78 9.71 11.67
N ILE A 151 2.93 9.80 10.33
CA ILE A 151 2.08 9.07 9.40
C ILE A 151 2.16 7.55 9.66
N ILE A 152 1.00 6.92 9.78
CA ILE A 152 0.90 5.46 9.94
C ILE A 152 0.98 4.83 8.54
N LYS A 153 1.93 3.93 8.35
CA LYS A 153 2.19 3.24 7.09
C LYS A 153 1.80 1.77 7.22
N VAL A 154 0.70 1.37 6.58
CA VAL A 154 0.20 -0.01 6.61
C VAL A 154 0.45 -0.69 5.28
N GLY A 155 1.30 -1.71 5.29
CA GLY A 155 1.53 -2.59 4.15
C GLY A 155 0.60 -3.80 4.17
N PHE A 156 0.28 -4.33 2.99
CA PHE A 156 -0.46 -5.58 2.84
C PHE A 156 0.35 -6.56 2.01
N SER A 157 0.55 -7.77 2.51
CA SER A 157 1.35 -8.80 1.86
C SER A 157 0.65 -10.16 1.91
N PHE A 158 0.66 -10.91 0.81
CA PHE A 158 0.21 -12.29 0.80
C PHE A 158 1.21 -13.25 1.47
N PHE A 159 2.41 -12.76 1.77
CA PHE A 159 3.53 -13.58 2.27
C PHE A 159 4.06 -12.98 3.57
N ASP A 160 4.54 -13.85 4.44
CA ASP A 160 5.20 -13.48 5.69
C ASP A 160 6.55 -12.77 5.45
N PRO A 161 7.09 -12.07 6.47
CA PRO A 161 8.33 -11.34 6.34
C PRO A 161 9.51 -12.28 6.01
N ILE A 162 10.48 -11.70 5.34
CA ILE A 162 11.82 -12.32 5.26
C ILE A 162 12.68 -11.79 6.42
N PRO A 163 13.71 -12.53 6.87
CA PRO A 163 14.53 -12.08 8.00
C PRO A 163 15.15 -10.69 7.80
N THR A 164 15.71 -10.41 6.63
CA THR A 164 16.38 -9.13 6.36
C THR A 164 16.44 -8.83 4.87
N ILE A 165 16.24 -7.55 4.52
CA ILE A 165 16.56 -6.98 3.21
C ILE A 165 17.94 -6.35 3.30
N ASP A 166 18.93 -6.95 2.62
CA ASP A 166 20.37 -6.65 2.82
C ASP A 166 20.80 -5.26 2.31
N ASN A 167 20.10 -4.69 1.35
CA ASN A 167 20.49 -3.46 0.68
C ASN A 167 19.42 -2.35 0.79
N LEU A 168 18.85 -2.18 2.00
CA LEU A 168 18.10 -0.99 2.36
C LEU A 168 19.08 0.20 2.45
N ASP A 169 18.63 1.36 2.06
CA ASP A 169 19.36 2.61 2.19
C ASP A 169 18.65 3.59 3.14
N GLU A 170 19.31 4.70 3.47
CA GLU A 170 18.78 5.70 4.41
C GLU A 170 17.50 6.39 3.96
N HIS A 171 17.15 6.29 2.68
CA HIS A 171 15.93 6.87 2.12
C HIS A 171 14.75 5.88 2.12
N ASP A 172 15.00 4.59 2.40
CA ASP A 172 13.94 3.60 2.53
C ASP A 172 13.19 3.80 3.85
N ILE A 173 11.97 4.27 3.79
CA ILE A 173 11.16 4.55 4.98
C ILE A 173 10.41 3.27 5.40
N PRO A 174 10.61 2.75 6.61
CA PRO A 174 9.98 1.50 7.05
C PRO A 174 8.47 1.66 7.24
N LEU A 175 7.76 0.54 7.21
CA LEU A 175 6.36 0.42 7.55
C LEU A 175 6.13 0.71 9.05
N SER A 176 4.89 1.04 9.43
CA SER A 176 4.42 0.99 10.82
C SER A 176 3.78 -0.36 11.12
N TYR A 177 3.06 -0.91 10.15
CA TYR A 177 2.43 -2.24 10.21
C TYR A 177 2.53 -2.92 8.87
N CYS A 178 2.68 -4.23 8.85
CA CYS A 178 2.41 -5.07 7.70
C CYS A 178 1.43 -6.17 8.08
N ILE A 179 0.40 -6.37 7.26
CA ILE A 179 -0.65 -7.35 7.50
C ILE A 179 -0.55 -8.45 6.46
N THR A 180 -0.52 -9.69 6.96
CA THR A 180 -0.50 -10.91 6.13
C THR A 180 -1.70 -11.78 6.46
N PRO A 181 -1.99 -12.84 5.70
CA PRO A 181 -2.99 -13.82 6.07
C PRO A 181 -2.74 -14.50 7.43
N ASN A 182 -1.49 -14.49 7.91
CA ASN A 182 -1.07 -15.18 9.12
C ASN A 182 -1.02 -14.25 10.36
N GLY A 183 -1.10 -12.93 10.19
CA GLY A 183 -1.06 -12.02 11.33
C GLY A 183 -0.67 -10.59 10.99
N VAL A 184 -0.48 -9.82 12.06
CA VAL A 184 -0.05 -8.42 12.03
C VAL A 184 1.39 -8.33 12.53
N PHE A 185 2.21 -7.59 11.78
CA PHE A 185 3.58 -7.24 12.15
C PHE A 185 3.63 -5.73 12.41
N GLU A 186 4.09 -5.35 13.59
CA GLU A 186 4.24 -3.95 14.03
C GLU A 186 5.72 -3.60 14.14
N PHE A 187 6.11 -2.35 13.73
CA PHE A 187 7.49 -1.89 13.66
C PHE A 187 7.69 -0.52 14.31
#